data_60f560034cacffec8acd02018b084338
#
_entry.id   60f560034cacffec8acd02018b084338
#
_cell.length_a   1.000
_cell.length_b   1.000
_cell.length_c   1.000
_cell.angle_alpha   90.00
_cell.angle_beta   90.00
_cell.angle_gamma   90.00
#
_symmetry.space_group_name_H-M   'P 1'
#
loop_
_entity.id
_entity.type
_entity.pdbx_description
1 polymer ?
#
loop_
_entity_poly.entity_id
_entity_poly.type
_entity_poly.pdbx_seq_one_letter_code
_entity_poly.pdbx_strand_id
1 'polypeptide(L)'
;MYHFRSFRRRPSRKLYQPPLPDLLSMGRFAIVDDDAIRRGECTDIYFARTEAILRQSGKNPRVAMEVTASSLPDGFAVFCGLDDVITLLEGIPICLDAMDEGSICYPGEPVLRIEGHYQDFIRYETAILGFLCHASGIATAAASLRCISGGSAIYSFGSRRQHPAIATMVERAAWVGGVDGVSNTAAPPEIPLAGTMPHSFVMCYPSPNEAFMAFDRYADPDVPRIFLCDTFCDEKMESLAGARSGAQGVRLDTPRSRRGNMRAIIEEVRWELDAAGYRGVKIILSGGVTRDDIIAYRDLVDAFGVGGTIANAPVVD
;
A
#
# COMPACT_ATOMS: atom_id res chain seq x y z
N MET A 1 16.37 28.56 11.42
CA MET A 1 15.18 29.42 11.53
C MET A 1 14.41 29.35 10.22
N TYR A 2 13.45 28.42 10.12
CA TYR A 2 12.67 28.21 8.88
C TYR A 2 11.59 29.29 8.81
N HIS A 3 11.70 30.21 7.84
CA HIS A 3 10.63 31.14 7.52
C HIS A 3 9.51 30.39 6.80
N PHE A 4 8.37 30.19 7.47
CA PHE A 4 7.12 29.86 6.82
C PHE A 4 6.74 31.01 5.87
N ARG A 5 7.03 30.86 4.57
CA ARG A 5 6.47 31.75 3.56
C ARG A 5 4.97 31.48 3.49
N SER A 6 4.16 32.52 3.74
CA SER A 6 2.73 32.48 3.50
C SER A 6 2.46 32.05 2.06
N PHE A 7 1.86 30.88 1.87
CA PHE A 7 1.41 30.44 0.55
C PHE A 7 0.24 31.33 0.11
N ARG A 8 0.48 32.29 -0.77
CA ARG A 8 -0.59 32.96 -1.51
C ARG A 8 -1.16 31.94 -2.50
N ARG A 9 -2.43 31.57 -2.29
CA ARG A 9 -3.19 30.77 -3.28
C ARG A 9 -3.21 31.53 -4.60
N ARG A 10 -2.61 30.98 -5.66
CA ARG A 10 -2.82 31.49 -7.03
C ARG A 10 -4.28 31.25 -7.41
N PRO A 11 -5.00 32.22 -8.02
CA PRO A 11 -6.33 31.99 -8.53
C PRO A 11 -6.25 30.94 -9.65
N SER A 12 -6.69 29.72 -9.36
CA SER A 12 -6.89 28.67 -10.36
C SER A 12 -8.29 28.82 -10.96
N ARG A 13 -8.47 28.45 -12.23
CA ARG A 13 -9.79 28.30 -12.83
C ARG A 13 -10.58 27.29 -11.99
N LYS A 14 -11.56 27.77 -11.24
CA LYS A 14 -12.46 26.90 -10.48
C LYS A 14 -13.36 26.17 -11.47
N LEU A 15 -13.25 24.86 -11.55
CA LEU A 15 -14.37 24.03 -11.96
C LEU A 15 -15.44 24.25 -10.90
N TYR A 16 -16.60 24.68 -11.37
CA TYR A 16 -17.64 25.33 -10.58
C TYR A 16 -18.21 24.42 -9.49
N GLN A 17 -17.88 24.73 -8.25
CA GLN A 17 -18.67 24.31 -7.08
C GLN A 17 -18.59 25.38 -5.99
N PRO A 18 -19.64 25.60 -5.18
CA PRO A 18 -19.57 26.54 -4.06
C PRO A 18 -18.44 26.13 -3.10
N PRO A 19 -17.83 27.10 -2.42
CA PRO A 19 -16.81 26.79 -1.44
C PRO A 19 -17.40 25.88 -0.35
N LEU A 20 -16.74 24.71 -0.16
CA LEU A 20 -17.01 23.86 0.98
C LEU A 20 -16.67 24.61 2.28
N PRO A 21 -17.35 24.29 3.41
CA PRO A 21 -16.96 24.80 4.72
C PRO A 21 -15.46 24.68 4.90
N ASP A 22 -14.84 25.69 5.50
CA ASP A 22 -13.40 25.70 5.69
C ASP A 22 -12.99 24.65 6.74
N LEU A 23 -12.68 23.45 6.28
CA LEU A 23 -12.19 22.35 7.12
C LEU A 23 -10.92 22.74 7.90
N LEU A 24 -10.15 23.71 7.37
CA LEU A 24 -8.96 24.23 8.07
C LEU A 24 -9.34 24.99 9.36
N SER A 25 -10.52 25.60 9.41
CA SER A 25 -10.99 26.28 10.63
C SER A 25 -11.35 25.32 11.75
N MET A 26 -11.59 24.03 11.43
CA MET A 26 -11.93 22.97 12.39
C MET A 26 -10.70 22.20 12.91
N GLY A 27 -9.51 22.43 12.35
CA GLY A 27 -8.28 21.71 12.72
C GLY A 27 -8.32 20.21 12.41
N ARG A 28 -9.21 19.76 11.52
CA ARG A 28 -9.41 18.35 11.15
C ARG A 28 -8.98 18.08 9.73
N PHE A 29 -8.52 16.85 9.48
CA PHE A 29 -8.34 16.33 8.13
C PHE A 29 -9.71 16.05 7.49
N ALA A 30 -9.76 16.02 6.15
CA ALA A 30 -10.98 15.69 5.40
C ALA A 30 -11.20 14.16 5.34
N ILE A 31 -11.41 13.57 6.49
CA ILE A 31 -11.66 12.14 6.68
C ILE A 31 -12.84 11.96 7.64
N VAL A 32 -13.50 10.82 7.53
CA VAL A 32 -14.46 10.35 8.54
C VAL A 32 -13.67 9.79 9.72
N ASP A 33 -14.06 10.10 10.96
CA ASP A 33 -13.44 9.52 12.14
C ASP A 33 -13.99 8.11 12.45
N ASP A 34 -13.22 7.32 13.16
CA ASP A 34 -13.56 5.93 13.50
C ASP A 34 -14.88 5.84 14.27
N ASP A 35 -15.14 6.80 15.17
CA ASP A 35 -16.37 6.80 15.96
C ASP A 35 -17.61 7.02 15.08
N ALA A 36 -17.52 7.87 14.06
CA ALA A 36 -18.60 8.08 13.10
C ALA A 36 -18.86 6.83 12.25
N ILE A 37 -17.80 6.11 11.85
CA ILE A 37 -17.92 4.82 11.14
C ILE A 37 -18.62 3.79 12.05
N ARG A 38 -18.18 3.63 13.30
CA ARG A 38 -18.77 2.71 14.29
C ARG A 38 -20.22 3.02 14.60
N ARG A 39 -20.63 4.28 14.59
CA ARG A 39 -22.04 4.68 14.76
C ARG A 39 -22.88 4.52 13.49
N GLY A 40 -22.29 4.05 12.36
CA GLY A 40 -22.98 3.93 11.08
C GLY A 40 -23.39 5.27 10.48
N GLU A 41 -22.64 6.35 10.76
CA GLU A 41 -22.86 7.69 10.19
C GLU A 41 -22.21 7.81 8.79
N CYS A 42 -21.25 6.92 8.46
CA CYS A 42 -20.67 6.76 7.14
C CYS A 42 -21.48 5.75 6.34
N THR A 43 -22.61 6.18 5.79
CA THR A 43 -23.54 5.32 5.05
C THR A 43 -24.17 6.07 3.88
N ASP A 44 -24.59 5.34 2.86
CA ASP A 44 -25.36 5.92 1.77
C ASP A 44 -26.74 6.36 2.24
N ILE A 45 -27.18 7.51 1.75
CA ILE A 45 -28.42 8.14 2.21
C ILE A 45 -29.66 7.27 2.04
N TYR A 46 -29.67 6.36 1.07
CA TYR A 46 -30.81 5.46 0.86
C TYR A 46 -30.92 4.40 1.98
N PHE A 47 -29.84 3.99 2.61
CA PHE A 47 -29.90 3.10 3.79
C PHE A 47 -30.49 3.82 5.00
N ALA A 48 -30.08 5.06 5.27
CA ALA A 48 -30.66 5.87 6.34
C ALA A 48 -32.17 6.11 6.11
N ARG A 49 -32.58 6.35 4.87
CA ARG A 49 -34.01 6.50 4.51
C ARG A 49 -34.77 5.19 4.69
N THR A 50 -34.19 4.08 4.26
CA THR A 50 -34.80 2.75 4.40
C THR A 50 -34.98 2.38 5.87
N GLU A 51 -33.99 2.60 6.71
CA GLU A 51 -34.09 2.38 8.16
C GLU A 51 -35.23 3.20 8.77
N ALA A 52 -35.33 4.48 8.44
CA ALA A 52 -36.38 5.34 8.93
C ALA A 52 -37.79 4.87 8.51
N ILE A 53 -37.94 4.43 7.27
CA ILE A 53 -39.23 3.89 6.75
C ILE A 53 -39.58 2.57 7.43
N LEU A 54 -38.64 1.65 7.58
CA LEU A 54 -38.84 0.38 8.23
C LEU A 54 -39.26 0.57 9.70
N ARG A 55 -38.59 1.48 10.40
CA ARG A 55 -38.91 1.83 11.80
C ARG A 55 -40.33 2.39 11.94
N GLN A 56 -40.73 3.33 11.07
CA GLN A 56 -42.06 3.94 11.07
C GLN A 56 -43.15 2.95 10.69
N SER A 57 -42.87 2.02 9.79
CA SER A 57 -43.82 0.99 9.35
C SER A 57 -43.86 -0.25 10.26
N GLY A 58 -43.05 -0.30 11.32
CA GLY A 58 -42.96 -1.42 12.24
C GLY A 58 -42.42 -2.71 11.59
N LYS A 59 -41.64 -2.61 10.54
CA LYS A 59 -41.07 -3.73 9.80
C LYS A 59 -39.59 -3.93 10.17
N ASN A 60 -39.28 -5.07 10.79
CA ASN A 60 -37.90 -5.50 11.07
C ASN A 60 -37.72 -7.00 10.80
N PRO A 61 -37.73 -7.44 9.54
CA PRO A 61 -37.62 -8.86 9.22
C PRO A 61 -36.22 -9.37 9.60
N ARG A 62 -36.15 -10.65 9.98
CA ARG A 62 -34.88 -11.37 10.01
C ARG A 62 -34.49 -11.74 8.58
N VAL A 63 -33.27 -11.45 8.19
CA VAL A 63 -32.75 -11.68 6.86
C VAL A 63 -31.37 -12.35 6.93
N ALA A 64 -30.99 -13.03 5.84
CA ALA A 64 -29.64 -13.47 5.58
C ALA A 64 -29.16 -12.75 4.31
N MET A 65 -28.01 -12.08 4.39
CA MET A 65 -27.41 -11.37 3.29
C MET A 65 -26.01 -11.92 3.04
N GLU A 66 -25.65 -12.08 1.79
CA GLU A 66 -24.35 -12.57 1.36
C GLU A 66 -23.61 -11.47 0.58
N VAL A 67 -22.30 -11.39 0.79
CA VAL A 67 -21.39 -10.56 0.00
C VAL A 67 -20.67 -11.47 -0.99
N THR A 68 -20.79 -11.13 -2.26
CA THR A 68 -20.13 -11.83 -3.38
C THR A 68 -19.50 -10.82 -4.31
N ALA A 69 -18.36 -11.14 -4.91
CA ALA A 69 -17.80 -10.30 -5.97
C ALA A 69 -18.41 -10.66 -7.33
N SER A 70 -18.84 -9.65 -8.08
CA SER A 70 -19.46 -9.82 -9.41
C SER A 70 -18.44 -9.93 -10.52
N SER A 71 -17.32 -9.19 -10.42
CA SER A 71 -16.23 -9.20 -11.39
C SER A 71 -14.87 -9.07 -10.69
N LEU A 72 -13.91 -9.85 -11.18
CA LEU A 72 -12.55 -9.88 -10.64
C LEU A 72 -11.54 -9.64 -11.76
N PRO A 73 -10.68 -8.60 -11.69
CA PRO A 73 -9.76 -8.23 -12.78
C PRO A 73 -8.86 -9.36 -13.24
N ASP A 74 -8.36 -10.19 -12.32
CA ASP A 74 -7.47 -11.32 -12.60
C ASP A 74 -8.21 -12.68 -12.57
N GLY A 75 -9.56 -12.68 -12.55
CA GLY A 75 -10.39 -13.88 -12.44
C GLY A 75 -10.42 -14.50 -11.04
N PHE A 76 -9.75 -13.94 -10.08
CA PHE A 76 -9.76 -14.30 -8.66
C PHE A 76 -9.53 -13.05 -7.80
N ALA A 77 -9.83 -13.14 -6.52
CA ALA A 77 -9.40 -12.16 -5.52
C ALA A 77 -8.84 -12.83 -4.27
N VAL A 78 -8.02 -12.10 -3.53
CA VAL A 78 -7.62 -12.45 -2.17
C VAL A 78 -8.53 -11.70 -1.22
N PHE A 79 -9.32 -12.42 -0.43
CA PHE A 79 -10.25 -11.86 0.54
C PHE A 79 -9.49 -11.18 1.68
N CYS A 80 -9.82 -9.90 1.94
CA CYS A 80 -9.15 -9.08 2.95
C CYS A 80 -10.10 -8.00 3.49
N GLY A 81 -9.87 -7.51 4.71
CA GLY A 81 -10.68 -6.47 5.36
C GLY A 81 -11.69 -7.03 6.36
N LEU A 82 -11.66 -8.32 6.66
CA LEU A 82 -12.58 -8.97 7.59
C LEU A 82 -12.43 -8.46 9.03
N ASP A 83 -11.21 -8.22 9.50
CA ASP A 83 -10.98 -7.71 10.87
C ASP A 83 -11.64 -6.35 11.10
N ASP A 84 -11.65 -5.48 10.09
CA ASP A 84 -12.34 -4.19 10.15
C ASP A 84 -13.86 -4.38 10.21
N VAL A 85 -14.41 -5.34 9.46
CA VAL A 85 -15.83 -5.69 9.50
C VAL A 85 -16.22 -6.28 10.84
N ILE A 86 -15.45 -7.19 11.41
CA ILE A 86 -15.69 -7.76 12.75
C ILE A 86 -15.67 -6.63 13.78
N THR A 87 -14.68 -5.76 13.72
CA THR A 87 -14.56 -4.60 14.63
C THR A 87 -15.74 -3.63 14.51
N LEU A 88 -16.26 -3.43 13.30
CA LEU A 88 -17.42 -2.58 13.03
C LEU A 88 -18.70 -3.17 13.62
N LEU A 89 -18.88 -4.49 13.53
CA LEU A 89 -20.12 -5.19 13.88
C LEU A 89 -20.11 -5.76 15.31
N GLU A 90 -19.03 -5.53 16.07
CA GLU A 90 -18.94 -6.00 17.45
C GLU A 90 -20.10 -5.48 18.33
N GLY A 91 -20.75 -6.38 19.04
CA GLY A 91 -21.89 -6.07 19.91
C GLY A 91 -23.24 -5.92 19.18
N ILE A 92 -23.31 -6.02 17.86
CA ILE A 92 -24.56 -6.06 17.11
C ILE A 92 -25.14 -7.49 17.16
N PRO A 93 -26.46 -7.67 17.40
CA PRO A 93 -27.06 -8.98 17.57
C PRO A 93 -27.30 -9.71 16.23
N ILE A 94 -26.21 -10.11 15.57
CA ILE A 94 -26.18 -10.81 14.28
C ILE A 94 -25.34 -12.08 14.36
N CYS A 95 -25.51 -12.97 13.39
CA CYS A 95 -24.55 -14.02 13.06
C CYS A 95 -23.73 -13.57 11.86
N LEU A 96 -22.40 -13.76 11.93
CA LEU A 96 -21.47 -13.47 10.86
C LEU A 96 -20.71 -14.75 10.52
N ASP A 97 -20.81 -15.20 9.28
CA ASP A 97 -20.01 -16.28 8.71
C ASP A 97 -19.15 -15.67 7.59
N ALA A 98 -17.86 -16.00 7.52
CA ALA A 98 -16.96 -15.46 6.52
C ALA A 98 -15.87 -16.46 6.15
N MET A 99 -15.26 -16.27 4.98
CA MET A 99 -13.98 -16.90 4.63
C MET A 99 -12.88 -16.35 5.54
N ASP A 100 -11.81 -17.13 5.75
CA ASP A 100 -10.61 -16.63 6.41
C ASP A 100 -9.91 -15.60 5.52
N GLU A 101 -9.36 -14.53 6.11
CA GLU A 101 -8.53 -13.57 5.37
C GLU A 101 -7.35 -14.25 4.70
N GLY A 102 -6.99 -13.78 3.50
CA GLY A 102 -5.97 -14.39 2.66
C GLY A 102 -6.49 -15.55 1.81
N SER A 103 -7.75 -15.96 1.97
CA SER A 103 -8.38 -16.95 1.10
C SER A 103 -8.54 -16.43 -0.32
N ILE A 104 -8.36 -17.31 -1.30
CA ILE A 104 -8.68 -17.00 -2.70
C ILE A 104 -10.16 -17.23 -2.92
N CYS A 105 -10.85 -16.26 -3.51
CA CYS A 105 -12.25 -16.36 -3.93
C CYS A 105 -12.41 -16.10 -5.42
N TYR A 106 -13.51 -16.62 -5.98
CA TYR A 106 -13.86 -16.52 -7.40
C TYR A 106 -15.19 -15.76 -7.59
N PRO A 107 -15.49 -15.28 -8.81
CA PRO A 107 -16.72 -14.55 -9.07
C PRO A 107 -17.97 -15.34 -8.64
N GLY A 108 -18.84 -14.69 -7.86
CA GLY A 108 -20.09 -15.27 -7.38
C GLY A 108 -19.96 -16.16 -6.13
N GLU A 109 -18.75 -16.42 -5.62
CA GLU A 109 -18.60 -17.12 -4.34
C GLU A 109 -18.93 -16.18 -3.17
N PRO A 110 -19.78 -16.64 -2.19
CA PRO A 110 -20.02 -15.88 -0.98
C PRO A 110 -18.74 -15.81 -0.12
N VAL A 111 -18.26 -14.59 0.15
CA VAL A 111 -17.09 -14.34 1.00
C VAL A 111 -17.48 -14.02 2.43
N LEU A 112 -18.71 -13.52 2.63
CA LEU A 112 -19.25 -13.14 3.93
C LEU A 112 -20.78 -13.29 3.92
N ARG A 113 -21.36 -13.76 5.03
CA ARG A 113 -22.79 -13.87 5.25
C ARG A 113 -23.16 -13.26 6.60
N ILE A 114 -24.16 -12.39 6.59
CA ILE A 114 -24.71 -11.76 7.79
C ILE A 114 -26.15 -12.21 7.96
N GLU A 115 -26.51 -12.71 9.14
CA GLU A 115 -27.87 -13.10 9.47
C GLU A 115 -28.34 -12.40 10.75
N GLY A 116 -29.43 -11.66 10.67
CA GLY A 116 -29.98 -10.89 11.77
C GLY A 116 -31.22 -10.12 11.40
N HIS A 117 -31.71 -9.28 12.31
CA HIS A 117 -32.76 -8.32 11.99
C HIS A 117 -32.21 -7.17 11.14
N TYR A 118 -32.87 -6.89 10.02
CA TYR A 118 -32.32 -6.00 9.00
C TYR A 118 -31.99 -4.59 9.50
N GLN A 119 -32.82 -4.03 10.40
CA GLN A 119 -32.56 -2.71 10.99
C GLN A 119 -31.30 -2.67 11.87
N ASP A 120 -30.79 -3.81 12.36
CA ASP A 120 -29.64 -3.83 13.25
C ASP A 120 -28.32 -3.56 12.48
N PHE A 121 -28.27 -3.88 11.18
CA PHE A 121 -27.03 -3.77 10.41
C PHE A 121 -27.14 -3.04 9.06
N ILE A 122 -28.33 -2.68 8.58
CA ILE A 122 -28.53 -2.02 7.27
C ILE A 122 -27.64 -0.78 7.07
N ARG A 123 -27.42 0.03 8.10
CA ARG A 123 -26.62 1.27 8.02
C ARG A 123 -25.13 1.01 7.81
N TYR A 124 -24.65 -0.19 8.05
CA TYR A 124 -23.24 -0.55 7.97
C TYR A 124 -22.84 -1.11 6.61
N GLU A 125 -23.78 -1.38 5.71
CA GLU A 125 -23.49 -1.99 4.40
C GLU A 125 -22.44 -1.22 3.61
N THR A 126 -22.56 0.11 3.52
CA THR A 126 -21.56 0.94 2.83
C THR A 126 -20.15 0.77 3.41
N ALA A 127 -20.01 0.73 4.73
CA ALA A 127 -18.71 0.58 5.38
C ALA A 127 -18.17 -0.84 5.24
N ILE A 128 -19.02 -1.86 5.38
CA ILE A 128 -18.66 -3.28 5.20
C ILE A 128 -18.07 -3.48 3.79
N LEU A 129 -18.80 -3.05 2.75
CA LEU A 129 -18.33 -3.18 1.37
C LEU A 129 -17.05 -2.36 1.14
N GLY A 130 -16.95 -1.15 1.70
CA GLY A 130 -15.76 -0.31 1.59
C GLY A 130 -14.50 -0.97 2.16
N PHE A 131 -14.58 -1.59 3.33
CA PHE A 131 -13.48 -2.33 3.94
C PHE A 131 -13.06 -3.52 3.09
N LEU A 132 -14.01 -4.34 2.67
CA LEU A 132 -13.73 -5.56 1.90
C LEU A 132 -13.22 -5.26 0.49
N CYS A 133 -13.90 -4.39 -0.26
CA CYS A 133 -13.55 -4.12 -1.66
C CYS A 133 -12.16 -3.53 -1.81
N HIS A 134 -11.80 -2.54 -0.95
CA HIS A 134 -10.52 -1.84 -1.06
C HIS A 134 -9.36 -2.72 -0.61
N ALA A 135 -9.47 -3.34 0.57
CA ALA A 135 -8.42 -4.20 1.10
C ALA A 135 -8.19 -5.42 0.21
N SER A 136 -9.26 -6.07 -0.27
CA SER A 136 -9.15 -7.21 -1.19
C SER A 136 -8.51 -6.83 -2.53
N GLY A 137 -8.79 -5.63 -3.05
CA GLY A 137 -8.14 -5.14 -4.27
C GLY A 137 -6.63 -5.02 -4.12
N ILE A 138 -6.17 -4.44 -3.01
CA ILE A 138 -4.74 -4.29 -2.69
C ILE A 138 -4.08 -5.66 -2.46
N ALA A 139 -4.71 -6.54 -1.67
CA ALA A 139 -4.21 -7.89 -1.40
C ALA A 139 -4.10 -8.72 -2.69
N THR A 140 -5.09 -8.63 -3.57
CA THR A 140 -5.09 -9.31 -4.87
C THR A 140 -3.95 -8.83 -5.77
N ALA A 141 -3.73 -7.51 -5.84
CA ALA A 141 -2.63 -6.97 -6.61
C ALA A 141 -1.27 -7.45 -6.08
N ALA A 142 -1.09 -7.44 -4.76
CA ALA A 142 0.13 -7.95 -4.12
C ALA A 142 0.34 -9.45 -4.43
N ALA A 143 -0.70 -10.27 -4.30
CA ALA A 143 -0.65 -11.70 -4.59
C ALA A 143 -0.34 -11.97 -6.07
N SER A 144 -0.96 -11.24 -6.99
CA SER A 144 -0.68 -11.34 -8.42
C SER A 144 0.79 -11.05 -8.74
N LEU A 145 1.39 -10.05 -8.08
CA LEU A 145 2.82 -9.75 -8.25
C LEU A 145 3.70 -10.83 -7.61
N ARG A 146 3.30 -11.36 -6.45
CA ARG A 146 4.01 -12.45 -5.78
C ARG A 146 4.08 -13.71 -6.66
N CYS A 147 2.99 -14.07 -7.32
CA CYS A 147 2.93 -15.22 -8.22
C CYS A 147 3.93 -15.12 -9.38
N ILE A 148 4.24 -13.93 -9.85
CA ILE A 148 5.13 -13.71 -11.01
C ILE A 148 6.56 -13.34 -10.63
N SER A 149 6.86 -13.10 -9.34
CA SER A 149 8.18 -12.61 -8.89
C SER A 149 9.29 -13.66 -8.96
N GLY A 150 8.95 -14.92 -9.19
CA GLY A 150 9.92 -16.02 -9.14
C GLY A 150 10.45 -16.21 -7.72
N GLY A 151 11.74 -16.03 -7.52
CA GLY A 151 12.38 -16.08 -6.19
C GLY A 151 12.65 -14.70 -5.59
N SER A 152 12.38 -13.62 -6.30
CA SER A 152 12.67 -12.25 -5.83
C SER A 152 11.69 -11.80 -4.76
N ALA A 153 12.18 -11.13 -3.73
CA ALA A 153 11.35 -10.56 -2.70
C ALA A 153 10.54 -9.35 -3.22
N ILE A 154 9.35 -9.12 -2.65
CA ILE A 154 8.50 -7.96 -2.96
C ILE A 154 8.25 -7.15 -1.71
N TYR A 155 8.56 -5.85 -1.76
CA TYR A 155 8.30 -4.89 -0.69
C TYR A 155 7.26 -3.86 -1.13
N SER A 156 6.27 -3.57 -0.26
CA SER A 156 5.30 -2.50 -0.50
C SER A 156 5.90 -1.14 -0.14
N PHE A 157 5.96 -0.24 -1.13
CA PHE A 157 6.37 1.17 -0.98
C PHE A 157 5.24 2.11 -1.40
N GLY A 158 3.99 1.65 -1.28
CA GLY A 158 2.83 2.24 -1.93
C GLY A 158 2.00 3.21 -1.09
N SER A 159 1.99 3.12 0.23
CA SER A 159 1.09 3.90 1.09
C SER A 159 1.22 5.42 0.90
N ARG A 160 2.41 5.90 0.55
CA ARG A 160 2.65 7.33 0.18
C ARG A 160 1.86 7.80 -1.06
N ARG A 161 1.21 6.91 -1.78
CA ARG A 161 0.35 7.19 -2.95
C ARG A 161 -1.13 7.27 -2.59
N GLN A 162 -1.46 6.99 -1.33
CA GLN A 162 -2.80 7.03 -0.77
C GLN A 162 -2.89 8.09 0.34
N HIS A 163 -4.10 8.36 0.80
CA HIS A 163 -4.31 9.25 1.93
C HIS A 163 -3.68 8.64 3.20
N PRO A 164 -2.94 9.41 4.02
CA PRO A 164 -2.23 8.86 5.17
C PRO A 164 -3.13 8.19 6.21
N ALA A 165 -4.41 8.53 6.26
CA ALA A 165 -5.38 7.89 7.17
C ALA A 165 -5.60 6.40 6.89
N ILE A 166 -5.33 5.93 5.67
CA ILE A 166 -5.50 4.51 5.31
C ILE A 166 -4.17 3.77 5.17
N ALA A 167 -3.06 4.35 5.64
CA ALA A 167 -1.74 3.75 5.49
C ALA A 167 -1.65 2.36 6.12
N THR A 168 -2.20 2.19 7.33
CA THR A 168 -2.24 0.89 8.02
C THR A 168 -2.97 -0.17 7.21
N MET A 169 -4.15 0.16 6.68
CA MET A 169 -4.95 -0.75 5.85
C MET A 169 -4.19 -1.14 4.58
N VAL A 170 -3.56 -0.18 3.88
CA VAL A 170 -2.80 -0.43 2.65
C VAL A 170 -1.65 -1.40 2.89
N GLU A 171 -0.87 -1.19 3.95
CA GLU A 171 0.29 -2.05 4.24
C GLU A 171 -0.15 -3.42 4.74
N ARG A 172 -1.21 -3.49 5.58
CA ARG A 172 -1.77 -4.76 6.04
C ARG A 172 -2.33 -5.59 4.88
N ALA A 173 -3.10 -4.97 3.99
CA ALA A 173 -3.65 -5.66 2.82
C ALA A 173 -2.55 -6.15 1.87
N ALA A 174 -1.50 -5.36 1.65
CA ALA A 174 -0.33 -5.81 0.88
C ALA A 174 0.34 -7.03 1.53
N TRP A 175 0.47 -7.03 2.87
CA TRP A 175 1.04 -8.15 3.62
C TRP A 175 0.17 -9.41 3.49
N VAL A 176 -1.14 -9.33 3.63
CA VAL A 176 -2.07 -10.45 3.40
C VAL A 176 -1.93 -10.99 1.98
N GLY A 177 -1.67 -10.12 0.99
CA GLY A 177 -1.36 -10.51 -0.39
C GLY A 177 0.04 -11.11 -0.60
N GLY A 178 0.88 -11.23 0.44
CA GLY A 178 2.13 -11.99 0.42
C GLY A 178 3.37 -11.19 0.03
N VAL A 179 3.43 -9.86 0.32
CA VAL A 179 4.70 -9.12 0.26
C VAL A 179 5.62 -9.50 1.41
N ASP A 180 6.93 -9.35 1.22
CA ASP A 180 7.94 -9.71 2.23
C ASP A 180 8.17 -8.62 3.29
N GLY A 181 7.58 -7.45 3.11
CA GLY A 181 7.61 -6.34 4.05
C GLY A 181 7.08 -5.05 3.44
N VAL A 182 6.95 -4.03 4.30
CA VAL A 182 6.30 -2.76 3.96
C VAL A 182 7.14 -1.58 4.42
N SER A 183 6.87 -0.37 3.91
CA SER A 183 7.75 0.78 4.20
C SER A 183 7.18 1.79 5.18
N ASN A 184 5.90 1.71 5.52
CA ASN A 184 5.26 2.72 6.36
C ASN A 184 5.26 2.29 7.84
N THR A 185 5.70 3.18 8.70
CA THR A 185 5.74 2.96 10.16
C THR A 185 4.35 2.84 10.82
N ALA A 186 3.27 3.15 10.08
CA ALA A 186 1.89 2.91 10.52
C ALA A 186 1.42 1.46 10.29
N ALA A 187 2.26 0.60 9.74
CA ALA A 187 1.96 -0.83 9.60
C ALA A 187 1.82 -1.49 10.98
N PRO A 188 1.01 -2.56 11.10
CA PRO A 188 1.01 -3.40 12.29
C PRO A 188 2.42 -3.87 12.66
N PRO A 189 2.76 -3.94 13.97
CA PRO A 189 4.13 -4.20 14.42
C PRO A 189 4.68 -5.59 14.05
N GLU A 190 3.79 -6.52 13.69
CA GLU A 190 4.14 -7.86 13.25
C GLU A 190 4.66 -7.89 11.81
N ILE A 191 4.40 -6.84 11.03
CA ILE A 191 4.80 -6.76 9.63
C ILE A 191 6.22 -6.18 9.53
N PRO A 192 7.16 -6.89 8.87
CA PRO A 192 8.52 -6.40 8.72
C PRO A 192 8.58 -5.06 7.98
N LEU A 193 9.28 -4.10 8.58
CA LEU A 193 9.54 -2.81 7.93
C LEU A 193 10.73 -2.93 6.98
N ALA A 194 10.55 -2.46 5.74
CA ALA A 194 11.57 -2.40 4.71
C ALA A 194 11.79 -0.95 4.24
N GLY A 195 13.01 -0.66 3.86
CA GLY A 195 13.42 0.67 3.43
C GLY A 195 14.58 1.17 4.26
N THR A 196 15.50 1.87 3.60
CA THR A 196 16.73 2.32 4.26
C THR A 196 16.88 3.84 4.17
N MET A 197 17.07 4.38 2.97
CA MET A 197 17.33 5.80 2.80
C MET A 197 16.61 6.38 1.58
N PRO A 198 16.19 7.64 1.61
CA PRO A 198 15.73 8.37 0.44
C PRO A 198 16.91 9.07 -0.26
N HIS A 199 16.73 9.51 -1.52
CA HIS A 199 17.73 10.33 -2.25
C HIS A 199 18.12 11.58 -1.45
N SER A 200 17.17 12.22 -0.78
CA SER A 200 17.45 13.42 0.02
C SER A 200 18.46 13.17 1.14
N PHE A 201 18.53 11.96 1.70
CA PHE A 201 19.57 11.61 2.66
C PHE A 201 20.95 11.64 2.02
N VAL A 202 21.09 10.99 0.85
CA VAL A 202 22.37 10.96 0.11
C VAL A 202 22.80 12.38 -0.26
N MET A 203 21.86 13.23 -0.65
CA MET A 203 22.10 14.64 -0.98
C MET A 203 22.48 15.54 0.20
N CYS A 204 22.34 15.08 1.45
CA CYS A 204 22.81 15.81 2.63
C CYS A 204 24.33 15.71 2.83
N TYR A 205 25.02 14.88 2.06
CA TYR A 205 26.45 14.65 2.17
C TYR A 205 27.18 15.10 0.90
N PRO A 206 28.48 15.45 0.99
CA PRO A 206 29.27 15.85 -0.17
C PRO A 206 29.42 14.77 -1.25
N SER A 207 29.28 13.51 -0.87
CA SER A 207 29.39 12.38 -1.79
C SER A 207 28.52 11.20 -1.33
N PRO A 208 28.09 10.30 -2.25
CA PRO A 208 27.40 9.06 -1.89
C PRO A 208 28.19 8.22 -0.89
N ASN A 209 29.51 8.13 -1.04
CA ASN A 209 30.37 7.38 -0.13
C ASN A 209 30.29 7.87 1.31
N GLU A 210 30.30 9.19 1.52
CA GLU A 210 30.17 9.77 2.87
C GLU A 210 28.77 9.51 3.47
N ALA A 211 27.72 9.57 2.64
CA ALA A 211 26.36 9.21 3.07
C ALA A 211 26.27 7.73 3.49
N PHE A 212 26.83 6.82 2.69
CA PHE A 212 26.82 5.38 2.99
C PHE A 212 27.61 5.04 4.24
N MET A 213 28.79 5.65 4.42
CA MET A 213 29.57 5.51 5.65
C MET A 213 28.84 6.07 6.88
N ALA A 214 28.13 7.19 6.73
CA ALA A 214 27.33 7.76 7.81
C ALA A 214 26.14 6.86 8.15
N PHE A 215 25.47 6.31 7.15
CA PHE A 215 24.40 5.35 7.38
C PHE A 215 24.90 4.10 8.10
N ASP A 216 25.98 3.50 7.63
CA ASP A 216 26.58 2.33 8.26
C ASP A 216 26.94 2.58 9.74
N ARG A 217 27.49 3.77 10.01
CA ARG A 217 27.94 4.14 11.36
C ARG A 217 26.80 4.43 12.34
N TYR A 218 25.72 5.06 11.87
CA TYR A 218 24.70 5.64 12.75
C TYR A 218 23.31 5.00 12.63
N ALA A 219 23.05 4.17 11.61
CA ALA A 219 21.82 3.42 11.56
C ALA A 219 21.82 2.29 12.58
N ASP A 220 20.62 1.91 13.03
CA ASP A 220 20.45 0.78 13.93
C ASP A 220 21.14 -0.47 13.32
N PRO A 221 21.88 -1.25 14.11
CA PRO A 221 22.56 -2.47 13.66
C PRO A 221 21.64 -3.47 12.93
N ASP A 222 20.36 -3.53 13.32
CA ASP A 222 19.39 -4.46 12.74
C ASP A 222 18.86 -3.99 11.38
N VAL A 223 19.09 -2.74 10.99
CA VAL A 223 18.70 -2.23 9.68
C VAL A 223 19.67 -2.74 8.62
N PRO A 224 19.21 -3.43 7.58
CA PRO A 224 20.08 -3.95 6.52
C PRO A 224 20.74 -2.81 5.74
N ARG A 225 22.04 -2.99 5.40
CA ARG A 225 22.84 -2.02 4.65
C ARG A 225 22.53 -2.09 3.16
N ILE A 226 21.31 -1.65 2.83
CA ILE A 226 20.84 -1.52 1.43
C ILE A 226 20.93 -0.04 1.06
N PHE A 227 21.90 0.30 0.20
CA PHE A 227 22.18 1.67 -0.16
C PHE A 227 21.52 2.08 -1.48
N LEU A 228 21.07 3.32 -1.56
CA LEU A 228 20.43 3.89 -2.74
C LEU A 228 21.51 4.45 -3.68
N CYS A 229 21.67 3.80 -4.82
CA CYS A 229 22.85 3.94 -5.68
C CYS A 229 22.55 4.53 -7.06
N ASP A 230 21.64 5.52 -7.12
CA ASP A 230 21.30 6.23 -8.36
C ASP A 230 20.96 7.71 -8.14
N THR A 231 21.40 8.27 -7.00
CA THR A 231 21.09 9.64 -6.61
C THR A 231 21.65 10.67 -7.60
N PHE A 232 22.85 10.44 -8.08
CA PHE A 232 23.55 11.32 -9.05
C PHE A 232 23.60 10.74 -10.47
N CYS A 233 22.76 9.72 -10.76
CA CYS A 233 22.63 9.10 -12.09
C CYS A 233 23.86 8.34 -12.59
N ASP A 234 24.66 7.83 -11.68
CA ASP A 234 25.78 6.93 -11.98
C ASP A 234 25.66 5.66 -11.16
N GLU A 235 24.68 4.83 -11.54
CA GLU A 235 24.29 3.62 -10.83
C GLU A 235 25.46 2.66 -10.62
N LYS A 236 26.37 2.59 -11.60
CA LYS A 236 27.57 1.77 -11.52
C LYS A 236 28.53 2.26 -10.45
N MET A 237 28.95 3.52 -10.53
CA MET A 237 29.92 4.08 -9.58
C MET A 237 29.35 4.18 -8.17
N GLU A 238 28.07 4.56 -8.05
CA GLU A 238 27.41 4.61 -6.74
C GLU A 238 27.26 3.21 -6.14
N SER A 239 26.93 2.17 -6.92
CA SER A 239 26.88 0.78 -6.45
C SER A 239 28.24 0.25 -6.00
N LEU A 240 29.31 0.54 -6.72
CA LEU A 240 30.68 0.20 -6.30
C LEU A 240 31.08 0.94 -5.02
N ALA A 241 30.72 2.22 -4.88
CA ALA A 241 30.97 2.97 -3.65
C ALA A 241 30.19 2.36 -2.47
N GLY A 242 28.93 1.99 -2.68
CA GLY A 242 28.10 1.28 -1.69
C GLY A 242 28.72 -0.04 -1.27
N ALA A 243 29.13 -0.87 -2.24
CA ALA A 243 29.76 -2.16 -1.97
C ALA A 243 31.05 -2.02 -1.13
N ARG A 244 31.89 -1.04 -1.46
CA ARG A 244 33.11 -0.70 -0.69
C ARG A 244 32.80 -0.20 0.71
N SER A 245 31.64 0.39 0.94
CA SER A 245 31.16 0.86 2.25
C SER A 245 30.39 -0.22 3.03
N GLY A 246 30.45 -1.48 2.59
CA GLY A 246 29.84 -2.63 3.31
C GLY A 246 28.38 -2.89 2.96
N ALA A 247 27.90 -2.50 1.78
CA ALA A 247 26.54 -2.78 1.37
C ALA A 247 26.24 -4.28 1.34
N GLN A 248 25.11 -4.66 1.95
CA GLN A 248 24.48 -5.97 1.77
C GLN A 248 23.65 -5.99 0.48
N GLY A 249 23.22 -4.82 0.02
CA GLY A 249 22.51 -4.65 -1.22
C GLY A 249 22.57 -3.21 -1.73
N VAL A 250 22.34 -3.05 -3.03
CA VAL A 250 22.23 -1.76 -3.73
C VAL A 250 20.81 -1.63 -4.27
N ARG A 251 20.22 -0.46 -4.10
CA ARG A 251 18.88 -0.17 -4.60
C ARG A 251 18.95 0.84 -5.73
N LEU A 252 18.32 0.47 -6.84
CA LEU A 252 18.19 1.31 -8.03
C LEU A 252 16.73 1.77 -8.10
N ASP A 253 16.50 3.08 -8.01
CA ASP A 253 15.20 3.75 -8.09
C ASP A 253 15.11 4.59 -9.38
N THR A 254 15.88 4.21 -10.38
CA THR A 254 16.09 4.96 -11.62
C THR A 254 14.81 5.04 -12.43
N PRO A 255 14.22 6.23 -12.66
CA PRO A 255 13.10 6.39 -13.55
C PRO A 255 13.40 5.89 -14.95
N ARG A 256 12.44 5.25 -15.60
CA ARG A 256 12.57 4.70 -16.96
C ARG A 256 13.17 5.69 -17.99
N SER A 257 12.98 6.99 -17.77
CA SER A 257 13.42 8.04 -18.68
C SER A 257 14.91 8.38 -18.61
N ARG A 258 15.67 7.89 -17.62
CA ARG A 258 17.03 8.38 -17.38
C ARG A 258 18.08 7.81 -18.31
N ARG A 259 18.15 6.48 -18.47
CA ARG A 259 19.14 5.80 -19.31
C ARG A 259 18.53 4.87 -20.37
N GLY A 260 17.21 4.77 -20.42
CA GLY A 260 16.44 4.13 -21.48
C GLY A 260 16.40 2.59 -21.45
N ASN A 261 17.36 1.92 -20.85
CA ASN A 261 17.41 0.45 -20.82
C ASN A 261 17.75 -0.06 -19.41
N MET A 262 16.72 -0.33 -18.62
CA MET A 262 16.89 -0.79 -17.25
C MET A 262 17.61 -2.15 -17.17
N ARG A 263 17.33 -3.06 -18.10
CA ARG A 263 18.03 -4.35 -18.16
C ARG A 263 19.53 -4.17 -18.28
N ALA A 264 19.98 -3.33 -19.21
CA ALA A 264 21.41 -3.08 -19.42
C ALA A 264 22.07 -2.42 -18.18
N ILE A 265 21.34 -1.53 -17.47
CA ILE A 265 21.84 -0.93 -16.23
C ILE A 265 22.01 -2.00 -15.14
N ILE A 266 21.02 -2.87 -14.94
CA ILE A 266 21.10 -3.94 -13.94
C ILE A 266 22.24 -4.91 -14.26
N GLU A 267 22.37 -5.32 -15.53
CA GLU A 267 23.42 -6.22 -15.99
C GLU A 267 24.81 -5.58 -15.84
N GLU A 268 24.96 -4.30 -16.16
CA GLU A 268 26.20 -3.53 -15.95
C GLU A 268 26.56 -3.47 -14.46
N VAL A 269 25.62 -3.10 -13.59
CA VAL A 269 25.83 -3.03 -12.14
C VAL A 269 26.24 -4.40 -11.60
N ARG A 270 25.56 -5.47 -11.99
CA ARG A 270 25.91 -6.83 -11.56
C ARG A 270 27.31 -7.22 -12.01
N TRP A 271 27.63 -6.98 -13.27
CA TRP A 271 28.95 -7.30 -13.81
C TRP A 271 30.09 -6.55 -13.09
N GLU A 272 29.91 -5.28 -12.82
CA GLU A 272 30.92 -4.45 -12.12
C GLU A 272 31.10 -4.89 -10.65
N LEU A 273 30.00 -5.19 -9.96
CA LEU A 273 30.06 -5.72 -8.60
C LEU A 273 30.79 -7.05 -8.56
N ASP A 274 30.53 -7.94 -9.50
CA ASP A 274 31.17 -9.26 -9.59
C ASP A 274 32.64 -9.15 -9.92
N ALA A 275 33.01 -8.29 -10.87
CA ALA A 275 34.41 -8.02 -11.26
C ALA A 275 35.21 -7.40 -10.12
N ALA A 276 34.58 -6.59 -9.26
CA ALA A 276 35.19 -6.03 -8.07
C ALA A 276 35.20 -6.97 -6.85
N GLY A 277 34.65 -8.19 -6.98
CA GLY A 277 34.64 -9.20 -5.91
C GLY A 277 33.42 -9.15 -5.00
N TYR A 278 32.39 -8.33 -5.27
CA TYR A 278 31.19 -8.14 -4.46
C TYR A 278 30.01 -8.97 -4.94
N ARG A 279 30.22 -10.25 -5.26
CA ARG A 279 29.19 -11.17 -5.79
C ARG A 279 28.00 -11.37 -4.87
N GLY A 280 28.17 -11.21 -3.55
CA GLY A 280 27.13 -11.38 -2.54
C GLY A 280 26.25 -10.14 -2.34
N VAL A 281 26.57 -9.01 -2.94
CA VAL A 281 25.76 -7.79 -2.83
C VAL A 281 24.50 -7.93 -3.67
N LYS A 282 23.35 -7.81 -3.02
CA LYS A 282 22.03 -7.93 -3.64
C LYS A 282 21.68 -6.71 -4.46
N ILE A 283 20.85 -6.88 -5.51
CA ILE A 283 20.32 -5.78 -6.31
C ILE A 283 18.81 -5.69 -6.06
N ILE A 284 18.36 -4.52 -5.67
CA ILE A 284 16.94 -4.19 -5.43
C ILE A 284 16.50 -3.16 -6.47
N LEU A 285 15.40 -3.43 -7.16
CA LEU A 285 14.82 -2.50 -8.13
C LEU A 285 13.58 -1.83 -7.55
N SER A 286 13.50 -0.51 -7.65
CA SER A 286 12.31 0.28 -7.26
C SER A 286 12.09 1.44 -8.25
N GLY A 287 11.12 2.33 -7.99
CA GLY A 287 10.89 3.49 -8.86
C GLY A 287 9.86 3.24 -9.97
N GLY A 288 8.61 2.98 -9.58
CA GLY A 288 7.50 2.80 -10.53
C GLY A 288 7.46 1.42 -11.18
N VAL A 289 7.90 0.41 -10.45
CA VAL A 289 7.89 -1.00 -10.87
C VAL A 289 6.46 -1.44 -11.19
N THR A 290 6.30 -2.01 -12.37
CA THR A 290 5.04 -2.59 -12.88
C THR A 290 5.11 -4.12 -12.92
N ARG A 291 3.98 -4.77 -13.23
CA ARG A 291 3.90 -6.21 -13.49
C ARG A 291 4.89 -6.66 -14.57
N ASP A 292 4.97 -5.91 -15.67
CA ASP A 292 5.86 -6.24 -16.79
C ASP A 292 7.34 -6.10 -16.39
N ASP A 293 7.68 -5.13 -15.54
CA ASP A 293 9.04 -4.98 -15.03
C ASP A 293 9.44 -6.16 -14.14
N ILE A 294 8.53 -6.67 -13.30
CA ILE A 294 8.80 -7.85 -12.49
C ILE A 294 9.08 -9.07 -13.37
N ILE A 295 8.22 -9.32 -14.37
CA ILE A 295 8.42 -10.42 -15.33
C ILE A 295 9.76 -10.27 -16.06
N ALA A 296 10.11 -9.04 -16.49
CA ALA A 296 11.30 -8.78 -17.26
C ALA A 296 12.62 -8.90 -16.46
N TYR A 297 12.57 -8.63 -15.13
CA TYR A 297 13.80 -8.46 -14.35
C TYR A 297 13.93 -9.43 -13.16
N ARG A 298 12.94 -10.29 -12.87
CA ARG A 298 12.96 -11.20 -11.72
C ARG A 298 14.17 -12.14 -11.66
N ASP A 299 14.77 -12.45 -12.81
CA ASP A 299 15.97 -13.30 -12.88
C ASP A 299 17.28 -12.48 -12.77
N LEU A 300 17.19 -11.16 -12.65
CA LEU A 300 18.32 -10.23 -12.62
C LEU A 300 18.47 -9.50 -11.28
N VAL A 301 17.39 -9.48 -10.46
CA VAL A 301 17.36 -8.76 -9.19
C VAL A 301 16.87 -9.65 -8.05
N ASP A 302 17.31 -9.34 -6.85
CA ASP A 302 16.96 -10.09 -5.64
C ASP A 302 15.63 -9.64 -5.03
N ALA A 303 15.23 -8.39 -5.29
CA ALA A 303 14.00 -7.83 -4.73
C ALA A 303 13.45 -6.66 -5.55
N PHE A 304 12.14 -6.41 -5.36
CA PHE A 304 11.41 -5.29 -5.93
C PHE A 304 10.76 -4.44 -4.83
N GLY A 305 10.92 -3.11 -4.91
CA GLY A 305 10.15 -2.13 -4.16
C GLY A 305 9.00 -1.60 -5.01
N VAL A 306 7.77 -2.05 -4.72
CA VAL A 306 6.59 -1.76 -5.54
C VAL A 306 5.70 -0.73 -4.86
N GLY A 307 5.41 0.36 -5.54
CA GLY A 307 4.60 1.45 -4.99
C GLY A 307 3.14 1.42 -5.48
N GLY A 308 2.85 2.30 -6.45
CA GLY A 308 1.49 2.51 -6.95
C GLY A 308 0.82 1.27 -7.53
N THR A 309 1.57 0.33 -8.07
CA THR A 309 1.03 -0.92 -8.64
C THR A 309 0.27 -1.75 -7.59
N ILE A 310 0.69 -1.69 -6.32
CA ILE A 310 -0.02 -2.32 -5.19
C ILE A 310 -1.05 -1.35 -4.63
N ALA A 311 -0.63 -0.18 -4.17
CA ALA A 311 -1.48 0.72 -3.39
C ALA A 311 -2.62 1.40 -4.19
N ASN A 312 -2.51 1.49 -5.51
CA ASN A 312 -3.56 2.02 -6.40
C ASN A 312 -4.29 0.90 -7.16
N ALA A 313 -4.28 -0.32 -6.62
CA ALA A 313 -5.04 -1.40 -7.20
C ALA A 313 -6.53 -1.03 -7.34
N PRO A 314 -7.22 -1.51 -8.38
CA PRO A 314 -8.65 -1.37 -8.45
C PRO A 314 -9.31 -2.09 -7.27
N VAL A 315 -10.41 -1.57 -6.80
CA VAL A 315 -11.24 -2.25 -5.81
C VAL A 315 -11.82 -3.54 -6.43
N VAL A 316 -12.09 -4.52 -5.58
CA VAL A 316 -12.91 -5.69 -5.95
C VAL A 316 -14.37 -5.28 -5.86
N ASP A 317 -15.18 -5.61 -6.88
CA ASP A 317 -16.61 -5.24 -6.98
C ASP A 317 -17.48 -6.49 -7.22
#